data_cc476beec5d6e3b90333f8e08b03530b
#
_entry.id   cc476beec5d6e3b90333f8e08b03530b
#
_cell.length_a   1.000
_cell.length_b   1.000
_cell.length_c   1.000
_cell.angle_alpha   90.00
_cell.angle_beta   90.00
_cell.angle_gamma   90.00
#
_symmetry.space_group_name_H-M   'P 1'
#
loop_
_entity.id
_entity.type
_entity.pdbx_description
1 polymer ?
#
loop_
_entity_poly.entity_id
_entity_poly.type
_entity_poly.pdbx_seq_one_letter_code
_entity_poly.pdbx_strand_id
1 'polypeptide(L)'
;RLRIVPSRKEIHGKVIRPLPAHRDTWGSGIDAQINWWLPLYPLTDTRTMIVWPQAFRQPLPNDSATWDYDALISGRHTDYPMLPSTRTPDTPGRPIVIEPGELLAFSAAQLHAGLSDRSGVSRFSLDTRTVWTGDIDAGRGAPNVDAAGQTQHWEWFTPPTEPGHTPGTPGAGQLSEGISQ
;
A
#
# COMPACT_ATOMS: atom_id res chain seq x y z
N ARG A 1 -0.21 -7.31 8.03
CA ARG A 1 1.24 -7.04 8.13
C ARG A 1 1.52 -6.07 9.26
N LEU A 2 2.48 -6.37 10.13
CA LEU A 2 3.00 -5.41 11.11
C LEU A 2 3.98 -4.46 10.42
N ARG A 3 3.77 -3.16 10.61
CA ARG A 3 4.66 -2.11 10.12
C ARG A 3 5.26 -1.36 11.31
N ILE A 4 6.58 -1.23 11.29
CA ILE A 4 7.34 -0.46 12.27
C ILE A 4 8.02 0.69 11.54
N VAL A 5 7.75 1.93 11.98
CA VAL A 5 8.41 3.13 11.47
C VAL A 5 9.21 3.73 12.62
N PRO A 6 10.54 3.53 12.64
CA PRO A 6 11.40 4.08 13.68
C PRO A 6 11.44 5.61 13.62
N SER A 7 11.56 6.23 14.79
CA SER A 7 11.75 7.68 14.90
C SER A 7 13.18 8.12 14.54
N ARG A 8 14.13 7.18 14.55
CA ARG A 8 15.52 7.46 14.20
C ARG A 8 15.71 7.31 12.70
N LYS A 9 16.47 8.27 12.13
CA LYS A 9 16.80 8.23 10.70
C LYS A 9 17.81 7.14 10.32
N GLU A 10 18.54 6.65 11.31
CA GLU A 10 19.59 5.66 11.11
C GLU A 10 19.57 4.62 12.23
N ILE A 11 19.62 3.33 11.86
CA ILE A 11 19.78 2.20 12.78
C ILE A 11 20.87 1.29 12.21
N HIS A 12 21.92 1.04 12.97
CA HIS A 12 23.03 0.18 12.56
C HIS A 12 23.64 0.57 11.19
N GLY A 13 23.85 1.87 10.96
CA GLY A 13 24.43 2.38 9.71
C GLY A 13 23.47 2.38 8.51
N LYS A 14 22.22 1.92 8.68
CA LYS A 14 21.20 1.96 7.61
C LYS A 14 20.29 3.16 7.78
N VAL A 15 20.19 3.96 6.74
CA VAL A 15 19.24 5.08 6.70
C VAL A 15 17.82 4.53 6.58
N ILE A 16 16.98 4.83 7.55
CA ILE A 16 15.57 4.46 7.54
C ILE A 16 14.77 5.68 7.11
N ARG A 17 14.00 5.51 6.07
CA ARG A 17 13.13 6.57 5.54
C ARG A 17 11.68 6.12 5.62
N PRO A 18 10.72 7.04 5.90
CA PRO A 18 9.31 6.74 5.74
C PRO A 18 9.00 6.48 4.26
N LEU A 19 7.96 5.72 3.98
CA LEU A 19 7.52 5.54 2.59
C LEU A 19 7.21 6.90 1.97
N PRO A 20 7.73 7.20 0.75
CA PRO A 20 7.44 8.43 0.03
C PRO A 20 5.96 8.49 -0.38
N ALA A 21 5.54 9.60 -0.96
CA ALA A 21 4.20 9.73 -1.48
C ALA A 21 3.95 8.72 -2.61
N HIS A 22 2.89 7.93 -2.48
CA HIS A 22 2.54 6.86 -3.42
C HIS A 22 1.04 6.55 -3.38
N ARG A 23 0.59 5.84 -4.41
CA ARG A 23 -0.68 5.11 -4.44
C ARG A 23 -0.34 3.63 -4.46
N ASP A 24 -1.04 2.81 -3.71
CA ASP A 24 -0.81 1.37 -3.76
C ASP A 24 -1.23 0.76 -5.10
N THR A 25 -2.18 1.38 -5.81
CA THR A 25 -2.57 0.99 -7.18
C THR A 25 -1.44 1.10 -8.19
N TRP A 26 -0.44 1.94 -7.97
CA TRP A 26 0.73 2.01 -8.84
C TRP A 26 1.57 0.72 -8.83
N GLY A 27 1.57 0.01 -7.70
CA GLY A 27 2.25 -1.26 -7.56
C GLY A 27 1.33 -2.46 -7.77
N SER A 28 0.09 -2.43 -7.24
CA SER A 28 -0.82 -3.59 -7.35
C SER A 28 -1.50 -3.70 -8.71
N GLY A 29 -1.73 -2.59 -9.41
CA GLY A 29 -2.53 -2.55 -10.62
C GLY A 29 -4.03 -2.85 -10.40
N ILE A 30 -4.53 -2.84 -9.14
CA ILE A 30 -5.88 -3.25 -8.80
C ILE A 30 -6.67 -2.07 -8.23
N ASP A 31 -7.54 -1.49 -9.05
CA ASP A 31 -8.28 -0.26 -8.72
C ASP A 31 -9.36 -0.46 -7.65
N ALA A 32 -9.85 -1.68 -7.46
CA ALA A 32 -10.83 -2.05 -6.44
C ALA A 32 -10.21 -2.34 -5.06
N GLN A 33 -8.90 -2.22 -4.93
CA GLN A 33 -8.21 -2.49 -3.67
C GLN A 33 -8.59 -1.47 -2.59
N ILE A 34 -8.93 -1.97 -1.40
CA ILE A 34 -9.12 -1.20 -0.18
C ILE A 34 -7.98 -1.52 0.79
N ASN A 35 -7.37 -0.49 1.31
CA ASN A 35 -6.37 -0.58 2.36
C ASN A 35 -7.03 -0.39 3.72
N TRP A 36 -6.56 -1.16 4.70
CA TRP A 36 -6.97 -1.10 6.09
C TRP A 36 -5.74 -0.81 6.94
N TRP A 37 -5.84 0.19 7.79
CA TRP A 37 -4.73 0.64 8.62
C TRP A 37 -5.19 0.88 10.06
N LEU A 38 -4.44 0.34 11.01
CA LEU A 38 -4.75 0.36 12.44
C LEU A 38 -3.48 0.72 13.23
N PRO A 39 -3.45 1.81 14.02
CA PRO A 39 -2.35 2.09 14.93
C PRO A 39 -2.44 1.17 16.17
N LEU A 40 -1.27 0.71 16.66
CA LEU A 40 -1.20 -0.08 17.89
C LEU A 40 -0.95 0.75 19.14
N TYR A 41 -0.51 2.00 18.97
CA TYR A 41 -0.23 2.96 20.04
C TYR A 41 -0.72 4.35 19.64
N PRO A 42 -0.93 5.24 20.62
CA PRO A 42 -1.37 6.61 20.33
C PRO A 42 -0.49 7.30 19.31
N LEU A 43 -1.12 8.03 18.40
CA LEU A 43 -0.47 8.79 17.34
C LEU A 43 -0.30 10.26 17.71
N THR A 44 0.57 10.93 16.96
CA THR A 44 0.61 12.39 16.89
C THR A 44 0.53 12.81 15.42
N ASP A 45 0.22 14.07 15.15
CA ASP A 45 0.15 14.65 13.80
C ASP A 45 1.48 14.55 13.02
N THR A 46 2.60 14.41 13.72
CA THR A 46 3.93 14.22 13.13
C THR A 46 4.38 12.76 13.08
N ARG A 47 3.75 11.86 13.85
CA ARG A 47 4.10 10.43 13.93
C ARG A 47 2.94 9.56 13.42
N THR A 48 2.59 9.72 12.18
CA THR A 48 1.47 9.01 11.55
C THR A 48 1.70 8.83 10.06
N MET A 49 0.66 8.58 9.31
CA MET A 49 0.61 8.72 7.86
C MET A 49 -0.08 10.03 7.47
N ILE A 50 0.25 10.52 6.29
CA ILE A 50 -0.36 11.71 5.71
C ILE A 50 -1.07 11.32 4.41
N VAL A 51 -2.22 11.91 4.14
CA VAL A 51 -3.00 11.71 2.92
C VAL A 51 -3.24 13.03 2.21
N TRP A 52 -3.43 12.98 0.89
CA TRP A 52 -3.80 14.12 0.04
C TRP A 52 -5.14 13.84 -0.66
N PRO A 53 -6.31 14.05 0.01
CA PRO A 53 -7.62 13.77 -0.59
C PRO A 53 -7.87 14.55 -1.87
N GLN A 54 -7.37 15.78 -1.96
CA GLN A 54 -7.47 16.64 -3.15
C GLN A 54 -6.73 16.06 -4.37
N ALA A 55 -5.72 15.22 -4.15
CA ALA A 55 -4.99 14.57 -5.23
C ALA A 55 -5.66 13.29 -5.75
N PHE A 56 -6.78 12.84 -5.15
CA PHE A 56 -7.38 11.54 -5.47
C PHE A 56 -7.68 11.35 -6.97
N ARG A 57 -8.09 12.42 -7.65
CA ARG A 57 -8.42 12.42 -9.09
C ARG A 57 -7.42 13.22 -9.93
N GLN A 58 -6.28 13.60 -9.38
CA GLN A 58 -5.27 14.37 -10.08
C GLN A 58 -4.15 13.45 -10.53
N PRO A 59 -3.81 13.37 -11.82
CA PRO A 59 -2.66 12.63 -12.28
C PRO A 59 -1.36 13.27 -11.74
N LEU A 60 -0.45 12.42 -11.30
CA LEU A 60 0.85 12.83 -10.76
C LEU A 60 1.97 12.08 -11.51
N PRO A 61 3.08 12.74 -11.82
CA PRO A 61 4.26 12.06 -12.32
C PRO A 61 4.71 10.98 -11.31
N ASN A 62 4.93 9.76 -11.78
CA ASN A 62 5.36 8.64 -10.94
C ASN A 62 6.16 7.64 -11.78
N ASP A 63 6.78 6.67 -11.13
CA ASP A 63 7.65 5.68 -11.76
C ASP A 63 7.00 4.31 -11.95
N SER A 64 5.66 4.21 -11.87
CA SER A 64 4.94 2.92 -12.05
C SER A 64 5.15 2.27 -13.42
N ALA A 65 5.45 3.06 -14.46
CA ALA A 65 5.71 2.55 -15.81
C ALA A 65 6.97 1.66 -15.89
N THR A 66 7.94 1.90 -15.01
CA THR A 66 9.25 1.22 -15.02
C THR A 66 9.46 0.33 -13.80
N TRP A 67 8.49 0.30 -12.89
CA TRP A 67 8.59 -0.53 -11.71
C TRP A 67 8.42 -2.01 -12.03
N ASP A 68 9.31 -2.82 -11.49
CA ASP A 68 9.40 -4.25 -11.74
C ASP A 68 9.32 -5.03 -10.41
N TYR A 69 8.20 -5.68 -10.17
CA TYR A 69 7.97 -6.49 -8.99
C TYR A 69 8.87 -7.73 -8.94
N ASP A 70 9.12 -8.36 -10.09
CA ASP A 70 9.99 -9.53 -10.14
C ASP A 70 11.45 -9.16 -9.83
N ALA A 71 11.88 -7.98 -10.22
CA ALA A 71 13.18 -7.44 -9.81
C ALA A 71 13.26 -7.21 -8.30
N LEU A 72 12.16 -6.74 -7.69
CA LEU A 72 12.07 -6.54 -6.25
C LEU A 72 12.15 -7.86 -5.48
N ILE A 73 11.30 -8.85 -5.79
CA ILE A 73 11.25 -10.12 -5.06
C ILE A 73 12.50 -10.98 -5.28
N SER A 74 13.15 -10.86 -6.44
CA SER A 74 14.41 -11.55 -6.73
C SER A 74 15.65 -10.85 -6.14
N GLY A 75 15.48 -9.70 -5.48
CA GLY A 75 16.59 -8.93 -4.92
C GLY A 75 17.45 -8.19 -5.95
N ARG A 76 17.01 -8.13 -7.21
CA ARG A 76 17.69 -7.32 -8.26
C ARG A 76 17.42 -5.82 -8.08
N HIS A 77 16.28 -5.46 -7.50
CA HIS A 77 15.94 -4.09 -7.10
C HIS A 77 16.07 -3.95 -5.58
N THR A 78 17.08 -3.24 -5.13
CA THR A 78 17.39 -3.04 -3.71
C THR A 78 17.35 -1.57 -3.30
N ASP A 79 17.19 -0.68 -4.26
CA ASP A 79 17.17 0.75 -4.03
C ASP A 79 15.84 1.19 -3.40
N TYR A 80 15.93 2.20 -2.57
CA TYR A 80 14.76 2.81 -1.97
C TYR A 80 14.19 3.92 -2.87
N PRO A 81 12.87 4.02 -3.04
CA PRO A 81 11.83 3.19 -2.46
C PRO A 81 11.63 1.88 -3.23
N MET A 82 11.25 0.81 -2.54
CA MET A 82 10.93 -0.48 -3.15
C MET A 82 9.47 -0.56 -3.64
N LEU A 83 8.89 0.56 -4.07
CA LEU A 83 7.54 0.67 -4.63
C LEU A 83 7.45 1.92 -5.51
N PRO A 84 6.52 1.96 -6.47
CA PRO A 84 6.29 3.16 -7.27
C PRO A 84 5.93 4.35 -6.40
N SER A 85 6.49 5.51 -6.72
CA SER A 85 6.34 6.70 -5.90
C SER A 85 6.33 8.00 -6.73
N THR A 86 6.02 9.09 -6.05
CA THR A 86 6.10 10.44 -6.61
C THR A 86 6.76 11.40 -5.63
N ARG A 87 7.11 12.58 -6.12
CA ARG A 87 7.47 13.70 -5.25
C ARG A 87 6.27 14.06 -4.35
N THR A 88 6.53 14.35 -3.09
CA THR A 88 5.51 14.87 -2.18
C THR A 88 4.88 16.14 -2.76
N PRO A 89 3.54 16.21 -2.85
CA PRO A 89 2.87 17.42 -3.31
C PRO A 89 3.21 18.66 -2.47
N ASP A 90 3.31 19.80 -3.12
CA ASP A 90 3.54 21.09 -2.42
C ASP A 90 2.29 21.54 -1.63
N THR A 91 1.11 21.00 -1.96
CA THR A 91 -0.13 21.25 -1.22
C THR A 91 -0.12 20.52 0.12
N PRO A 92 -0.65 21.13 1.19
CA PRO A 92 -0.71 20.48 2.49
C PRO A 92 -1.52 19.18 2.45
N GLY A 93 -0.93 18.10 2.93
CA GLY A 93 -1.66 16.86 3.22
C GLY A 93 -2.31 16.90 4.60
N ARG A 94 -3.13 15.90 4.88
CA ARG A 94 -3.81 15.73 6.17
C ARG A 94 -3.19 14.57 6.95
N PRO A 95 -2.57 14.83 8.11
CA PRO A 95 -2.17 13.77 9.02
C PRO A 95 -3.40 12.98 9.48
N ILE A 96 -3.26 11.66 9.55
CA ILE A 96 -4.30 10.78 10.06
C ILE A 96 -4.00 10.46 11.52
N VAL A 97 -4.78 11.03 12.42
CA VAL A 97 -4.68 10.77 13.85
C VAL A 97 -5.97 10.11 14.28
N ILE A 98 -5.89 8.82 14.55
CA ILE A 98 -6.96 7.97 15.07
C ILE A 98 -6.45 7.24 16.31
N GLU A 99 -7.35 6.80 17.18
CA GLU A 99 -7.00 6.14 18.42
C GLU A 99 -6.63 4.65 18.21
N PRO A 100 -5.81 4.06 19.08
CA PRO A 100 -5.61 2.61 19.09
C PRO A 100 -6.95 1.87 19.22
N GLY A 101 -7.20 0.93 18.29
CA GLY A 101 -8.47 0.22 18.17
C GLY A 101 -9.40 0.78 17.09
N GLU A 102 -9.18 1.99 16.61
CA GLU A 102 -9.86 2.52 15.43
C GLU A 102 -9.19 2.01 14.15
N LEU A 103 -9.99 1.83 13.12
CA LEU A 103 -9.57 1.29 11.83
C LEU A 103 -9.85 2.29 10.73
N LEU A 104 -8.80 2.71 10.01
CA LEU A 104 -8.94 3.50 8.79
C LEU A 104 -9.08 2.57 7.58
N ALA A 105 -10.16 2.73 6.81
CA ALA A 105 -10.32 2.14 5.49
C ALA A 105 -10.14 3.24 4.42
N PHE A 106 -9.35 2.98 3.39
CA PHE A 106 -9.17 3.93 2.29
C PHE A 106 -8.85 3.22 0.97
N SER A 107 -9.22 3.84 -0.14
CA SER A 107 -8.89 3.33 -1.46
C SER A 107 -7.38 3.28 -1.68
N ALA A 108 -6.89 2.21 -2.28
CA ALA A 108 -5.49 2.09 -2.67
C ALA A 108 -5.02 3.19 -3.67
N ALA A 109 -5.98 3.82 -4.37
CA ALA A 109 -5.73 4.98 -5.22
C ALA A 109 -5.56 6.30 -4.44
N GLN A 110 -5.79 6.31 -3.12
CA GLN A 110 -5.55 7.51 -2.31
C GLN A 110 -4.05 7.77 -2.16
N LEU A 111 -3.60 8.96 -2.58
CA LEU A 111 -2.22 9.37 -2.38
C LEU A 111 -1.92 9.51 -0.89
N HIS A 112 -0.89 8.82 -0.44
CA HIS A 112 -0.47 8.83 0.96
C HIS A 112 1.04 8.66 1.12
N ALA A 113 1.56 9.00 2.29
CA ALA A 113 2.97 8.82 2.65
C ALA A 113 3.11 8.49 4.14
N GLY A 114 4.25 7.93 4.52
CA GLY A 114 4.64 7.83 5.92
C GLY A 114 5.19 9.17 6.42
N LEU A 115 4.85 9.56 7.64
CA LEU A 115 5.54 10.60 8.35
C LEU A 115 6.53 9.99 9.33
N SER A 116 7.70 10.58 9.44
CA SER A 116 8.65 10.31 10.52
C SER A 116 8.85 11.57 11.34
N ASP A 117 8.78 11.42 12.63
CA ASP A 117 9.11 12.49 13.56
C ASP A 117 10.46 12.26 14.25
N ARG A 118 10.81 13.17 15.13
CA ARG A 118 12.02 13.10 15.96
C ARG A 118 11.72 12.89 17.44
N SER A 119 10.53 12.36 17.74
CA SER A 119 10.07 12.18 19.14
C SER A 119 10.88 11.15 19.93
N GLY A 120 11.66 10.32 19.26
CA GLY A 120 12.32 9.17 19.89
C GLY A 120 11.40 7.94 20.01
N VAL A 121 10.13 8.05 19.61
CA VAL A 121 9.13 6.97 19.72
C VAL A 121 8.82 6.38 18.35
N SER A 122 9.02 5.07 18.20
CA SER A 122 8.65 4.35 16.96
C SER A 122 7.14 4.22 16.82
N ARG A 123 6.64 4.29 15.58
CA ARG A 123 5.25 3.99 15.26
C ARG A 123 5.09 2.51 14.93
N PHE A 124 4.06 1.91 15.49
CA PHE A 124 3.65 0.54 15.19
C PHE A 124 2.22 0.58 14.66
N SER A 125 2.00 -0.07 13.54
CA SER A 125 0.68 -0.19 12.92
C SER A 125 0.50 -1.55 12.26
N LEU A 126 -0.75 -1.96 12.08
CA LEU A 126 -1.12 -3.08 11.24
C LEU A 126 -1.66 -2.54 9.93
N ASP A 127 -1.19 -3.13 8.83
CA ASP A 127 -1.70 -2.85 7.49
C ASP A 127 -2.23 -4.15 6.89
N THR A 128 -3.39 -4.09 6.27
CA THR A 128 -3.86 -5.15 5.38
C THR A 128 -4.57 -4.55 4.19
N ARG A 129 -4.85 -5.37 3.21
CA ARG A 129 -5.56 -4.98 2.00
C ARG A 129 -6.56 -6.04 1.62
N THR A 130 -7.66 -5.61 1.03
CA THR A 130 -8.70 -6.50 0.53
C THR A 130 -9.15 -6.06 -0.84
N VAL A 131 -9.68 -7.01 -1.59
CA VAL A 131 -10.39 -6.79 -2.83
C VAL A 131 -11.66 -7.63 -2.76
N TRP A 132 -12.82 -7.02 -3.05
CA TRP A 132 -14.03 -7.79 -3.22
C TRP A 132 -14.18 -8.19 -4.69
N THR A 133 -14.25 -9.49 -4.96
CA THR A 133 -14.34 -10.02 -6.33
C THR A 133 -15.55 -9.50 -7.07
N GLY A 134 -16.70 -9.31 -6.38
CA GLY A 134 -17.88 -8.72 -6.98
C GLY A 134 -17.72 -7.27 -7.45
N ASP A 135 -16.72 -6.52 -6.96
CA ASP A 135 -16.36 -5.21 -7.51
C ASP A 135 -15.57 -5.35 -8.81
N ILE A 136 -14.67 -6.33 -8.86
CA ILE A 136 -13.93 -6.64 -10.08
C ILE A 136 -14.87 -7.06 -11.19
N ASP A 137 -15.76 -8.03 -10.92
CA ASP A 137 -16.73 -8.56 -11.88
C ASP A 137 -17.65 -7.46 -12.42
N ALA A 138 -17.98 -6.49 -11.60
CA ALA A 138 -18.82 -5.34 -11.93
C ALA A 138 -18.06 -4.14 -12.49
N GLY A 139 -16.73 -4.23 -12.66
CA GLY A 139 -15.90 -3.12 -13.11
C GLY A 139 -15.92 -1.92 -12.17
N ARG A 140 -16.15 -2.15 -10.86
CA ARG A 140 -16.14 -1.09 -9.84
C ARG A 140 -14.76 -0.97 -9.22
N GLY A 141 -14.28 0.26 -9.10
CA GLY A 141 -13.00 0.59 -8.50
C GLY A 141 -12.76 2.09 -8.52
N ALA A 142 -11.65 2.51 -7.99
CA ALA A 142 -11.21 3.88 -8.14
C ALA A 142 -10.82 4.16 -9.61
N PRO A 143 -11.00 5.39 -10.11
CA PRO A 143 -10.51 5.70 -11.45
C PRO A 143 -8.98 5.59 -11.47
N ASN A 144 -8.44 4.84 -12.43
CA ASN A 144 -7.02 4.92 -12.73
C ASN A 144 -6.74 6.25 -13.44
N VAL A 145 -6.02 7.15 -12.79
CA VAL A 145 -5.69 8.47 -13.34
C VAL A 145 -4.24 8.59 -13.78
N ASP A 146 -3.35 7.74 -13.26
CA ASP A 146 -1.91 7.90 -13.44
C ASP A 146 -1.05 6.62 -13.25
N ALA A 147 -1.65 5.47 -12.96
CA ALA A 147 -0.91 4.22 -12.94
C ALA A 147 -0.59 3.77 -14.37
N ALA A 148 0.68 3.62 -14.68
CA ALA A 148 1.18 3.22 -15.99
C ALA A 148 1.73 1.77 -16.01
N GLY A 149 1.77 1.09 -14.88
CA GLY A 149 2.09 -0.33 -14.78
C GLY A 149 1.04 -1.19 -15.49
N GLN A 150 1.49 -2.24 -16.20
CA GLN A 150 0.63 -3.10 -17.01
C GLN A 150 0.20 -4.37 -16.26
N THR A 151 0.82 -4.67 -15.13
CA THR A 151 0.62 -5.92 -14.41
C THR A 151 -0.31 -5.71 -13.22
N GLN A 152 -1.26 -6.65 -13.05
CA GLN A 152 -2.07 -6.75 -11.86
C GLN A 152 -1.49 -7.85 -10.95
N HIS A 153 -1.13 -7.50 -9.73
CA HIS A 153 -0.46 -8.39 -8.78
C HIS A 153 -1.46 -9.10 -7.86
N TRP A 154 -2.22 -10.05 -8.42
CA TRP A 154 -3.21 -10.85 -7.69
C TRP A 154 -2.57 -11.75 -6.64
N GLU A 155 -1.32 -12.12 -6.80
CA GLU A 155 -0.54 -12.91 -5.84
C GLU A 155 -0.36 -12.21 -4.47
N TRP A 156 -0.69 -10.92 -4.39
CA TRP A 156 -0.69 -10.19 -3.11
C TRP A 156 -1.93 -10.47 -2.26
N PHE A 157 -2.91 -11.16 -2.82
CA PHE A 157 -4.19 -11.45 -2.16
C PHE A 157 -4.38 -12.95 -2.02
N THR A 158 -4.77 -13.36 -0.81
CA THR A 158 -5.11 -14.75 -0.54
C THR A 158 -6.63 -14.86 -0.44
N PRO A 159 -7.28 -15.77 -1.17
CA PRO A 159 -8.70 -16.03 -0.97
C PRO A 159 -8.98 -16.37 0.51
N PRO A 160 -10.15 -15.98 1.06
CA PRO A 160 -10.53 -16.40 2.38
C PRO A 160 -10.57 -17.94 2.42
N THR A 161 -9.97 -18.54 3.44
CA THR A 161 -10.11 -19.97 3.68
C THR A 161 -11.48 -20.25 4.25
N GLU A 162 -12.17 -21.26 3.72
CA GLU A 162 -13.40 -21.78 4.33
C GLU A 162 -13.14 -22.12 5.80
N PRO A 163 -14.09 -21.83 6.71
CA PRO A 163 -13.97 -22.21 8.11
C PRO A 163 -13.71 -23.72 8.22
N GLY A 164 -12.56 -24.11 8.76
CA GLY A 164 -12.16 -25.52 8.91
C GLY A 164 -11.15 -26.04 7.86
N HIS A 165 -10.79 -25.23 6.88
CA HIS A 165 -9.73 -25.58 5.93
C HIS A 165 -8.36 -25.10 6.42
N THR A 166 -7.45 -26.02 6.71
CA THR A 166 -6.04 -25.69 6.96
C THR A 166 -5.39 -25.32 5.63
N PRO A 167 -4.73 -24.15 5.49
CA PRO A 167 -4.11 -23.79 4.22
C PRO A 167 -3.05 -24.82 3.84
N GLY A 168 -3.35 -25.62 2.82
CA GLY A 168 -2.31 -26.33 2.08
C GLY A 168 -1.48 -25.32 1.30
N THR A 169 -0.20 -25.56 1.14
CA THR A 169 0.71 -24.75 0.32
C THR A 169 0.04 -24.42 -1.02
N PRO A 170 -0.04 -23.14 -1.45
CA PRO A 170 -0.68 -22.79 -2.71
C PRO A 170 0.04 -23.51 -3.86
N GLY A 171 -0.63 -24.49 -4.46
CA GLY A 171 -0.17 -25.08 -5.72
C GLY A 171 -0.30 -24.02 -6.81
N ALA A 172 0.80 -23.72 -7.48
CA ALA A 172 0.83 -22.90 -8.68
C ALA A 172 0.02 -23.61 -9.79
N GLY A 173 -1.30 -23.39 -9.87
CA GLY A 173 -2.05 -24.11 -10.89
C GLY A 173 -3.55 -23.93 -10.98
N GLN A 174 -4.21 -23.06 -10.24
CA GLN A 174 -5.68 -23.00 -10.28
C GLN A 174 -6.31 -21.62 -10.60
N LEU A 175 -5.59 -20.73 -11.28
CA LEU A 175 -6.18 -19.48 -11.77
C LEU A 175 -6.42 -19.43 -13.29
N SER A 176 -6.37 -20.58 -13.99
CA SER A 176 -6.49 -20.62 -15.47
C SER A 176 -7.78 -21.24 -16.02
N GLU A 177 -8.77 -21.57 -15.21
CA GLU A 177 -10.05 -22.11 -15.76
C GLU A 177 -11.23 -21.26 -15.32
N GLY A 178 -11.55 -20.22 -16.09
CA GLY A 178 -12.77 -19.44 -15.85
C GLY A 178 -13.02 -18.27 -16.80
N ILE A 179 -12.29 -18.15 -17.91
CA ILE A 179 -12.66 -17.19 -18.96
C ILE A 179 -12.71 -17.92 -20.30
N SER A 180 -13.80 -18.61 -20.56
CA SER A 180 -14.25 -18.99 -21.90
C SER A 180 -15.75 -19.20 -21.84
N GLN A 181 -16.52 -18.20 -22.17
CA GLN A 181 -17.65 -18.06 -23.10
C GLN A 181 -18.31 -16.71 -22.88
#